data_df2450b93c3536d00a120dd2ff84dc78
#
_entry.id   df2450b93c3536d00a120dd2ff84dc78
#
_cell.length_a   1.000
_cell.length_b   1.000
_cell.length_c   1.000
_cell.angle_alpha   90.00
_cell.angle_beta   90.00
_cell.angle_gamma   90.00
#
_symmetry.space_group_name_H-M   'P 1'
#
loop_
_entity.id
_entity.type
_entity.pdbx_description
1 polymer ?
#
loop_
_entity_poly.entity_id
_entity_poly.type
_entity_poly.pdbx_seq_one_letter_code
_entity_poly.pdbx_strand_id
1 'polypeptide(L)'
;MNSKIELNVELDENRVPEKLTWSAQDGGIQNEEAKAMMLSVWDSNTQETLRIDLWTKDMPVDEMKQFFHQTLVTMSDTFMRATQDEKMTATMKDFCDYFAEKLELKKN
;
A
#
# COMPACT_ATOMS: atom_id res chain seq x y z
N MET A 1 -8.09 22.90 11.03
CA MET A 1 -8.20 21.56 11.64
C MET A 1 -7.12 20.64 11.10
N ASN A 2 -6.55 19.83 11.96
CA ASN A 2 -5.51 18.87 11.56
C ASN A 2 -5.98 17.46 11.81
N SER A 3 -5.68 16.57 10.86
CA SER A 3 -5.91 15.15 11.02
C SER A 3 -4.54 14.47 11.01
N LYS A 4 -4.28 13.68 12.04
CA LYS A 4 -2.98 13.06 12.22
C LYS A 4 -2.99 11.58 11.85
N ILE A 5 -1.99 11.18 11.08
CA ILE A 5 -1.75 9.78 10.75
C ILE A 5 -0.36 9.45 11.25
N GLU A 6 -0.25 8.38 12.05
CA GLU A 6 1.03 7.95 12.60
C GLU A 6 1.36 6.54 12.13
N LEU A 7 2.59 6.35 11.73
CA LEU A 7 3.14 5.05 11.37
C LEU A 7 4.30 4.76 12.30
N ASN A 8 4.27 3.64 13.00
CA ASN A 8 5.32 3.26 13.94
C ASN A 8 5.96 1.95 13.51
N VAL A 9 7.28 1.94 13.54
CA VAL A 9 8.06 0.77 13.13
C VAL A 9 8.96 0.37 14.29
N GLU A 10 8.78 -0.85 14.80
CA GLU A 10 9.70 -1.41 15.79
C GLU A 10 10.70 -2.31 15.09
N LEU A 11 11.97 -2.06 15.31
CA LEU A 11 13.06 -2.79 14.68
C LEU A 11 13.70 -3.76 15.67
N ASP A 12 14.22 -4.88 15.18
CA ASP A 12 14.99 -5.79 15.99
C ASP A 12 16.47 -5.32 16.08
N GLU A 13 17.32 -6.14 16.68
CA GLU A 13 18.75 -5.83 16.87
C GLU A 13 19.46 -5.59 15.55
N ASN A 14 19.01 -6.22 14.48
CA ASN A 14 19.59 -6.10 13.15
C ASN A 14 18.89 -5.04 12.30
N ARG A 15 18.03 -4.22 12.91
CA ARG A 15 17.25 -3.16 12.26
C ARG A 15 16.27 -3.69 11.23
N VAL A 16 15.76 -4.90 11.46
CA VAL A 16 14.72 -5.50 10.63
C VAL A 16 13.37 -5.24 11.31
N PRO A 17 12.34 -4.82 10.57
CA PRO A 17 11.03 -4.56 11.16
C PRO A 17 10.43 -5.81 11.81
N GLU A 18 10.08 -5.69 13.08
CA GLU A 18 9.39 -6.73 13.84
C GLU A 18 7.91 -6.47 13.96
N LYS A 19 7.56 -5.19 14.08
CA LYS A 19 6.18 -4.80 14.31
C LYS A 19 5.90 -3.45 13.67
N LEU A 20 4.80 -3.39 12.94
CA LEU A 20 4.30 -2.15 12.35
C LEU A 20 2.93 -1.86 12.95
N THR A 21 2.73 -0.62 13.41
CA THR A 21 1.42 -0.18 13.90
C THR A 21 1.09 1.17 13.29
N TRP A 22 -0.19 1.45 13.16
CA TRP A 22 -0.60 2.73 12.63
C TRP A 22 -1.86 3.25 13.31
N SER A 23 -2.02 4.55 13.22
CA SER A 23 -3.18 5.25 13.80
C SER A 23 -3.64 6.32 12.84
N ALA A 24 -4.95 6.46 12.71
CA ALA A 24 -5.57 7.53 11.92
C ALA A 24 -6.77 8.01 12.73
N GLN A 25 -6.61 9.17 13.34
CA GLN A 25 -7.56 9.73 14.29
C GLN A 25 -8.98 9.83 13.72
N ASP A 26 -9.10 10.41 12.53
CA ASP A 26 -10.41 10.63 11.90
C ASP A 26 -11.04 9.34 11.38
N GLY A 27 -10.23 8.32 11.14
CA GLY A 27 -10.72 7.01 10.69
C GLY A 27 -11.07 6.06 11.82
N GLY A 28 -10.90 6.48 13.06
CA GLY A 28 -11.15 5.62 14.22
C GLY A 28 -10.16 4.49 14.37
N ILE A 29 -8.98 4.63 13.75
CA ILE A 29 -7.94 3.60 13.82
C ILE A 29 -6.92 3.98 14.86
N GLN A 30 -6.65 3.07 15.79
CA GLN A 30 -5.70 3.33 16.88
C GLN A 30 -4.81 2.11 17.10
N ASN A 31 -3.51 2.30 16.88
CA ASN A 31 -2.47 1.28 17.12
C ASN A 31 -2.79 -0.06 16.47
N GLU A 32 -3.32 -0.03 15.26
CA GLU A 32 -3.62 -1.26 14.52
C GLU A 32 -2.33 -1.87 13.97
N GLU A 33 -2.19 -3.19 14.10
CA GLU A 33 -1.04 -3.90 13.58
C GLU A 33 -1.15 -4.12 12.08
N ALA A 34 -0.01 -3.99 11.40
CA ALA A 34 0.12 -4.28 9.99
C ALA A 34 1.37 -5.12 9.80
N LYS A 35 1.37 -5.98 8.78
CA LYS A 35 2.55 -6.77 8.45
C LYS A 35 3.38 -6.13 7.35
N ALA A 36 2.78 -5.22 6.60
CA ALA A 36 3.45 -4.51 5.53
C ALA A 36 2.78 -3.16 5.34
N MET A 37 3.52 -2.21 4.80
CA MET A 37 2.96 -0.92 4.44
C MET A 37 3.76 -0.31 3.30
N MET A 38 3.07 0.43 2.45
CA MET A 38 3.66 1.17 1.35
C MET A 38 3.19 2.61 1.44
N LEU A 39 4.14 3.52 1.47
CA LEU A 39 3.83 4.94 1.53
C LEU A 39 4.51 5.64 0.35
N SER A 40 3.74 6.39 -0.42
CA SER A 40 4.24 7.20 -1.52
C SER A 40 3.88 8.65 -1.27
N VAL A 41 4.84 9.54 -1.43
CA VAL A 41 4.64 10.97 -1.21
C VAL A 41 5.18 11.71 -2.41
N TRP A 42 4.42 12.66 -2.94
CA TRP A 42 4.89 13.52 -4.01
C TRP A 42 5.59 14.74 -3.41
N ASP A 43 6.88 14.88 -3.68
CA ASP A 43 7.67 16.02 -3.19
C ASP A 43 7.48 17.21 -4.13
N SER A 44 6.93 18.30 -3.60
CA SER A 44 6.63 19.50 -4.39
C SER A 44 7.89 20.21 -4.92
N ASN A 45 8.99 20.11 -4.18
CA ASN A 45 10.23 20.82 -4.55
C ASN A 45 10.98 20.10 -5.66
N THR A 46 11.16 18.81 -5.54
CA THR A 46 11.93 18.01 -6.50
C THR A 46 11.08 17.44 -7.63
N GLN A 47 9.76 17.43 -7.45
CA GLN A 47 8.82 16.78 -8.38
C GLN A 47 9.17 15.29 -8.55
N GLU A 48 9.46 14.65 -7.44
CA GLU A 48 9.76 13.22 -7.40
C GLU A 48 8.88 12.52 -6.38
N THR A 49 8.68 11.23 -6.60
CA THR A 49 7.97 10.39 -5.65
C THR A 49 8.97 9.80 -4.68
N LEU A 50 8.73 10.02 -3.39
CA LEU A 50 9.49 9.39 -2.32
C LEU A 50 8.65 8.26 -1.74
N ARG A 51 9.28 7.12 -1.49
CA ARG A 51 8.57 5.95 -1.00
C ARG A 51 9.24 5.34 0.20
N ILE A 52 8.41 4.79 1.07
CA ILE A 52 8.85 3.93 2.17
C ILE A 52 8.04 2.65 2.06
N ASP A 53 8.72 1.54 1.80
CA ASP A 53 8.07 0.23 1.70
C ASP A 53 8.68 -0.66 2.76
N LEU A 54 7.84 -1.16 3.67
CA LEU A 54 8.29 -1.94 4.82
C LEU A 54 7.44 -3.20 4.97
N TRP A 55 8.06 -4.26 5.45
CA TRP A 55 7.32 -5.46 5.87
C TRP A 55 8.03 -6.10 7.05
N THR A 56 7.25 -6.78 7.89
CA THR A 56 7.81 -7.49 9.03
C THR A 56 8.38 -8.82 8.58
N LYS A 57 9.27 -9.38 9.39
CA LYS A 57 9.92 -10.65 9.04
C LYS A 57 8.96 -11.84 9.01
N ASP A 58 7.76 -11.68 9.56
CA ASP A 58 6.73 -12.73 9.52
C ASP A 58 5.69 -12.52 8.42
N MET A 59 5.91 -11.55 7.52
CA MET A 59 5.01 -11.34 6.38
C MET A 59 5.20 -12.44 5.34
N PRO A 60 4.20 -13.31 5.12
CA PRO A 60 4.36 -14.37 4.12
C PRO A 60 4.39 -13.84 2.70
N VAL A 61 5.14 -14.52 1.83
CA VAL A 61 5.22 -14.13 0.42
C VAL A 61 3.85 -14.19 -0.25
N ASP A 62 3.03 -15.16 0.10
CA ASP A 62 1.68 -15.28 -0.46
C ASP A 62 0.82 -14.08 -0.13
N GLU A 63 0.91 -13.59 1.10
CA GLU A 63 0.17 -12.41 1.53
C GLU A 63 0.74 -11.15 0.87
N MET A 64 2.06 -11.09 0.68
CA MET A 64 2.70 -9.98 -0.02
C MET A 64 2.18 -9.85 -1.46
N LYS A 65 2.01 -10.98 -2.14
CA LYS A 65 1.46 -10.98 -3.50
C LYS A 65 0.03 -10.45 -3.52
N GLN A 66 -0.79 -10.83 -2.53
CA GLN A 66 -2.15 -10.33 -2.41
C GLN A 66 -2.17 -8.84 -2.08
N PHE A 67 -1.27 -8.41 -1.22
CA PHE A 67 -1.14 -7.00 -0.86
C PHE A 67 -0.82 -6.15 -2.09
N PHE A 68 0.13 -6.60 -2.91
CA PHE A 68 0.46 -5.92 -4.17
C PHE A 68 -0.75 -5.87 -5.10
N HIS A 69 -1.44 -6.99 -5.26
CA HIS A 69 -2.60 -7.02 -6.16
C HIS A 69 -3.69 -6.04 -5.70
N GLN A 70 -4.04 -6.08 -4.42
CA GLN A 70 -5.07 -5.18 -3.89
C GLN A 70 -4.66 -3.72 -3.99
N THR A 71 -3.37 -3.44 -3.78
CA THR A 71 -2.84 -2.09 -3.92
C THR A 71 -2.95 -1.61 -5.37
N LEU A 72 -2.59 -2.44 -6.33
CA LEU A 72 -2.71 -2.10 -7.76
C LEU A 72 -4.16 -1.80 -8.13
N VAL A 73 -5.10 -2.62 -7.64
CA VAL A 73 -6.53 -2.40 -7.91
C VAL A 73 -7.00 -1.05 -7.36
N THR A 74 -6.68 -0.78 -6.11
CA THR A 74 -7.10 0.48 -5.48
C THR A 74 -6.39 1.68 -6.08
N MET A 75 -5.14 1.52 -6.54
CA MET A 75 -4.43 2.58 -7.26
C MET A 75 -5.14 2.93 -8.56
N SER A 76 -5.67 1.94 -9.27
CA SER A 76 -6.41 2.22 -10.51
C SER A 76 -7.69 3.00 -10.23
N ASP A 77 -8.36 2.71 -9.12
CA ASP A 77 -9.54 3.46 -8.71
C ASP A 77 -9.17 4.91 -8.34
N THR A 78 -8.08 5.09 -7.64
CA THR A 78 -7.58 6.42 -7.28
C THR A 78 -7.19 7.22 -8.52
N PHE A 79 -6.53 6.56 -9.47
CA PHE A 79 -6.13 7.19 -10.74
C PHE A 79 -7.36 7.69 -11.50
N MET A 80 -8.41 6.87 -11.55
CA MET A 80 -9.65 7.27 -12.21
C MET A 80 -10.25 8.52 -11.57
N ARG A 81 -10.30 8.54 -10.24
CA ARG A 81 -10.85 9.70 -9.51
C ARG A 81 -10.01 10.96 -9.75
N ALA A 82 -8.69 10.81 -9.83
CA ALA A 82 -7.79 11.93 -9.96
C ALA A 82 -7.72 12.50 -11.39
N THR A 83 -7.86 11.65 -12.40
CA THR A 83 -7.60 12.06 -13.80
C THR A 83 -8.81 11.99 -14.71
N GLN A 84 -9.83 11.19 -14.36
CA GLN A 84 -10.99 10.90 -15.22
C GLN A 84 -10.58 10.23 -16.54
N ASP A 85 -9.40 9.61 -16.58
CA ASP A 85 -8.89 8.92 -17.77
C ASP A 85 -9.41 7.47 -17.78
N GLU A 86 -10.54 7.26 -18.44
CA GLU A 86 -11.19 5.95 -18.47
C GLU A 86 -10.36 4.90 -19.20
N LYS A 87 -9.72 5.29 -20.30
CA LYS A 87 -8.94 4.36 -21.11
C LYS A 87 -7.73 3.83 -20.37
N MET A 88 -6.98 4.72 -19.73
CA MET A 88 -5.81 4.29 -18.96
C MET A 88 -6.23 3.47 -17.75
N THR A 89 -7.32 3.87 -17.07
CA THR A 89 -7.84 3.12 -15.94
C THR A 89 -8.21 1.70 -16.33
N ALA A 90 -8.86 1.53 -17.49
CA ALA A 90 -9.21 0.20 -18.00
C ALA A 90 -7.96 -0.64 -18.24
N THR A 91 -6.92 -0.04 -18.80
CA THR A 91 -5.64 -0.73 -19.01
C THR A 91 -5.00 -1.15 -17.69
N MET A 92 -5.05 -0.27 -16.69
CA MET A 92 -4.54 -0.61 -15.35
C MET A 92 -5.29 -1.78 -14.76
N LYS A 93 -6.61 -1.80 -14.90
CA LYS A 93 -7.44 -2.90 -14.39
C LYS A 93 -7.17 -4.20 -15.14
N ASP A 94 -6.95 -4.12 -16.45
CA ASP A 94 -6.55 -5.28 -17.25
C ASP A 94 -5.25 -5.88 -16.71
N PHE A 95 -4.30 -5.02 -16.35
CA PHE A 95 -3.05 -5.48 -15.75
C PHE A 95 -3.30 -6.15 -14.39
N CYS A 96 -4.21 -5.59 -13.58
CA CYS A 96 -4.56 -6.19 -12.29
C CYS A 96 -5.11 -7.61 -12.47
N ASP A 97 -5.96 -7.82 -13.47
CA ASP A 97 -6.51 -9.13 -13.77
C ASP A 97 -5.41 -10.10 -14.22
N TYR A 98 -4.52 -9.63 -15.10
CA TYR A 98 -3.37 -10.41 -15.54
C TYR A 98 -2.48 -10.79 -14.37
N PHE A 99 -2.22 -9.84 -13.47
CA PHE A 99 -1.40 -10.05 -12.29
C PHE A 99 -1.98 -11.17 -11.40
N ALA A 100 -3.28 -11.09 -11.13
CA ALA A 100 -3.96 -12.09 -10.31
C ALA A 100 -3.94 -13.47 -10.97
N GLU A 101 -4.19 -13.50 -12.28
CA GLU A 101 -4.20 -14.75 -13.04
C GLU A 101 -2.82 -15.41 -13.07
N LYS A 102 -1.79 -14.63 -13.38
CA LYS A 102 -0.41 -15.15 -13.47
C LYS A 102 0.11 -15.65 -12.15
N LEU A 103 -0.27 -15.01 -11.05
CA LEU A 103 0.15 -15.42 -9.71
C LEU A 103 -0.83 -16.37 -9.05
N GLU A 104 -1.88 -16.76 -9.75
CA GLU A 104 -2.90 -17.69 -9.26
C GLU A 104 -3.49 -17.23 -7.92
N LEU A 105 -3.79 -15.95 -7.82
CA LEU A 105 -4.36 -15.39 -6.61
C LEU A 105 -5.82 -15.77 -6.48
N LYS A 106 -6.25 -16.07 -5.24
CA LYS A 106 -7.64 -16.45 -4.99
C LYS A 106 -8.58 -15.29 -5.23
N LYS A 107 -9.67 -15.59 -5.91
CA LYS A 107 -10.76 -14.62 -6.07
C LYS A 107 -11.68 -14.71 -4.86
N ASN A 108 -11.99 -13.57 -4.31
CA ASN A 108 -12.98 -13.49 -3.23
C ASN A 108 -14.28 -12.95 -3.77
#